data_448ac3bd35494ed293e4f518b17616e0
#
_entry.id   448ac3bd35494ed293e4f518b17616e0
#
_cell.length_a   1.000
_cell.length_b   1.000
_cell.length_c   1.000
_cell.angle_alpha   90.00
_cell.angle_beta   90.00
_cell.angle_gamma   90.00
#
_symmetry.space_group_name_H-M   'P 1'
#
loop_
_entity.id
_entity.type
_entity.pdbx_description
1 polymer ?
#
loop_
_entity_poly.entity_id
_entity_poly.type
_entity_poly.pdbx_seq_one_letter_code
_entity_poly.pdbx_strand_id
1 'polypeptide(L)'
;MRSELPYPDPQFLSRDTKLLLAARPARNMYRMLAHAPSTLPAVLELTRALLHDGRIPPTRRMANSRSVGHLCGSSYEVHQHRKIAAAVGLDAARIDGTARDPAVATDAGYSEKEVLVLRFVEQVVRQTRADPDLRDRIVNVLGLEQTMELLVLVGTYAMLARVLENAGVEVEDGSGPPLSEVAQIFSWQAAGWQSRRSTAEEPATTRGSPPAPSRRSAPPRRSAAAPNGAASPPPPSRRR
;
A
#
# COMPACT_ATOMS: atom_id res chain seq x y z
N MET A 1 -7.54 -5.21 28.84
CA MET A 1 -6.05 -5.27 28.96
C MET A 1 -5.52 -3.86 28.81
N ARG A 2 -4.43 -3.52 29.47
CA ARG A 2 -3.79 -2.21 29.29
C ARG A 2 -2.81 -2.32 28.13
N SER A 3 -2.68 -1.25 27.32
CA SER A 3 -1.63 -1.18 26.30
C SER A 3 -0.25 -1.40 26.95
N GLU A 4 0.67 -2.06 26.24
CA GLU A 4 2.03 -2.32 26.77
C GLU A 4 2.80 -1.01 26.94
N LEU A 5 2.59 -0.03 26.03
CA LEU A 5 3.08 1.33 26.20
C LEU A 5 1.95 2.25 26.67
N PRO A 6 2.21 3.18 27.61
CA PRO A 6 1.20 4.14 28.02
C PRO A 6 0.85 5.09 26.87
N TYR A 7 -0.42 5.47 26.76
CA TYR A 7 -0.79 6.56 25.86
C TYR A 7 -0.20 7.88 26.35
N PRO A 8 0.20 8.78 25.43
CA PRO A 8 0.72 10.09 25.84
C PRO A 8 -0.35 10.88 26.58
N ASP A 9 0.06 11.55 27.65
CA ASP A 9 -0.84 12.44 28.40
C ASP A 9 -1.19 13.66 27.51
N PRO A 10 -2.49 13.90 27.26
CA PRO A 10 -2.93 15.00 26.42
C PRO A 10 -2.45 16.38 26.88
N GLN A 11 -2.18 16.58 28.17
CA GLN A 11 -1.70 17.87 28.68
C GLN A 11 -0.32 18.23 28.15
N PHE A 12 0.55 17.24 27.88
CA PHE A 12 1.92 17.45 27.41
C PHE A 12 2.05 17.46 25.89
N LEU A 13 0.96 17.16 25.13
CA LEU A 13 0.99 17.26 23.68
C LEU A 13 1.10 18.70 23.23
N SER A 14 1.88 18.95 22.15
CA SER A 14 1.95 20.26 21.51
C SER A 14 0.58 20.68 20.97
N ARG A 15 0.39 21.98 20.79
CA ARG A 15 -0.84 22.52 20.18
C ARG A 15 -1.11 21.90 18.81
N ASP A 16 -0.09 21.76 17.98
CA ASP A 16 -0.21 21.22 16.63
C ASP A 16 -0.62 19.75 16.65
N THR A 17 -0.02 18.93 17.54
CA THR A 17 -0.42 17.55 17.74
C THR A 17 -1.88 17.43 18.19
N LYS A 18 -2.31 18.28 19.13
CA LYS A 18 -3.71 18.33 19.58
C LYS A 18 -4.67 18.65 18.42
N LEU A 19 -4.34 19.61 17.58
CA LEU A 19 -5.14 19.96 16.41
C LEU A 19 -5.20 18.83 15.39
N LEU A 20 -4.07 18.16 15.13
CA LEU A 20 -4.00 16.99 14.25
C LEU A 20 -4.90 15.85 14.73
N LEU A 21 -4.90 15.57 16.04
CA LEU A 21 -5.75 14.53 16.62
C LEU A 21 -7.23 14.92 16.62
N ALA A 22 -7.56 16.16 16.93
CA ALA A 22 -8.94 16.67 16.98
C ALA A 22 -9.61 16.67 15.58
N ALA A 23 -8.84 16.78 14.52
CA ALA A 23 -9.35 16.74 13.14
C ALA A 23 -9.65 15.31 12.63
N ARG A 24 -9.55 14.29 13.48
CA ARG A 24 -9.68 12.87 13.11
C ARG A 24 -10.58 12.11 14.08
N PRO A 25 -11.16 10.97 13.64
CA PRO A 25 -11.86 10.08 14.57
C PRO A 25 -10.97 9.68 15.74
N ALA A 26 -11.54 9.64 16.95
CA ALA A 26 -10.84 9.24 18.16
C ALA A 26 -10.44 7.75 18.07
N ARG A 27 -9.24 7.49 17.57
CA ARG A 27 -8.66 6.15 17.44
C ARG A 27 -7.43 6.00 18.32
N ASN A 28 -7.32 4.86 18.98
CA ASN A 28 -6.17 4.54 19.84
C ASN A 28 -4.84 4.55 19.05
N MET A 29 -4.86 4.12 17.79
CA MET A 29 -3.73 4.23 16.89
C MET A 29 -3.20 5.67 16.80
N TYR A 30 -4.05 6.66 16.56
CA TYR A 30 -3.61 8.06 16.44
C TYR A 30 -3.07 8.60 17.77
N ARG A 31 -3.71 8.22 18.88
CA ARG A 31 -3.24 8.58 20.22
C ARG A 31 -1.85 8.01 20.48
N MET A 32 -1.61 6.74 20.15
CA MET A 32 -0.30 6.10 20.32
C MET A 32 0.77 6.74 19.45
N LEU A 33 0.46 7.00 18.16
CA LEU A 33 1.37 7.66 17.23
C LEU A 33 1.75 9.08 17.66
N ALA A 34 0.99 9.73 18.53
CA ALA A 34 1.34 11.05 19.07
C ALA A 34 2.58 11.06 19.98
N HIS A 35 3.12 9.90 20.38
CA HIS A 35 4.47 9.80 20.95
C HIS A 35 5.58 10.18 19.96
N ALA A 36 5.31 10.16 18.66
CA ALA A 36 6.26 10.51 17.61
C ALA A 36 5.80 11.76 16.83
N PRO A 37 5.75 12.96 17.47
CA PRO A 37 5.14 14.15 16.90
C PRO A 37 5.80 14.63 15.61
N SER A 38 7.07 14.32 15.40
CA SER A 38 7.79 14.65 14.17
C SER A 38 7.35 13.84 12.94
N THR A 39 6.95 12.59 13.13
CA THR A 39 6.55 11.69 12.04
C THR A 39 5.04 11.56 11.88
N LEU A 40 4.28 11.86 12.93
CA LEU A 40 2.82 11.78 12.93
C LEU A 40 2.17 12.46 11.72
N PRO A 41 2.49 13.73 11.38
CA PRO A 41 1.87 14.40 10.24
C PRO A 41 2.09 13.65 8.91
N ALA A 42 3.31 13.16 8.69
CA ALA A 42 3.65 12.43 7.46
C ALA A 42 2.92 11.08 7.35
N VAL A 43 2.81 10.33 8.45
CA VAL A 43 2.06 9.07 8.49
C VAL A 43 0.58 9.31 8.22
N LEU A 44 0.00 10.36 8.83
CA LEU A 44 -1.38 10.72 8.63
C LEU A 44 -1.68 11.17 7.20
N GLU A 45 -0.76 11.90 6.57
CA GLU A 45 -0.90 12.33 5.19
C GLU A 45 -0.75 11.16 4.22
N LEU A 46 0.21 10.24 4.44
CA LEU A 46 0.38 9.04 3.63
C LEU A 46 -0.88 8.16 3.69
N THR A 47 -1.43 7.92 4.89
CA THR A 47 -2.66 7.14 5.03
C THR A 47 -3.85 7.83 4.39
N ARG A 48 -3.95 9.16 4.48
CA ARG A 48 -4.97 9.94 3.78
C ARG A 48 -4.85 9.78 2.27
N ALA A 49 -3.65 9.97 1.71
CA ALA A 49 -3.40 9.84 0.27
C ALA A 49 -3.77 8.43 -0.23
N LEU A 50 -3.35 7.38 0.47
CA LEU A 50 -3.69 6.00 0.14
C LEU A 50 -5.20 5.74 0.19
N LEU A 51 -5.92 6.37 1.13
CA LEU A 51 -7.36 6.17 1.29
C LEU A 51 -8.20 7.02 0.32
N HIS A 52 -7.76 8.22 -0.05
CA HIS A 52 -8.57 9.19 -0.77
C HIS A 52 -8.13 9.43 -2.22
N ASP A 53 -6.83 9.46 -2.48
CA ASP A 53 -6.30 9.91 -3.77
C ASP A 53 -5.91 8.75 -4.69
N GLY A 54 -5.84 7.53 -4.15
CA GLY A 54 -5.39 6.35 -4.86
C GLY A 54 -6.32 5.87 -5.97
N ARG A 55 -5.73 5.17 -6.95
CA ARG A 55 -6.41 4.56 -8.10
C ARG A 55 -6.97 3.16 -7.81
N ILE A 56 -6.53 2.51 -6.73
CA ILE A 56 -7.06 1.21 -6.33
C ILE A 56 -8.50 1.39 -5.82
N PRO A 57 -9.49 0.65 -6.35
CA PRO A 57 -10.88 0.74 -5.87
C PRO A 57 -11.00 0.55 -4.36
N PRO A 58 -11.90 1.28 -3.66
CA PRO A 58 -12.03 1.21 -2.20
C PRO A 58 -12.22 -0.22 -1.65
N THR A 59 -13.08 -1.03 -2.28
CA THR A 59 -13.32 -2.43 -1.89
C THR A 59 -12.04 -3.27 -1.97
N ARG A 60 -11.30 -3.16 -3.07
CA ARG A 60 -10.03 -3.87 -3.26
C ARG A 60 -8.95 -3.38 -2.29
N ARG A 61 -8.90 -2.08 -2.05
CA ARG A 61 -7.99 -1.47 -1.08
C ARG A 61 -8.22 -2.04 0.31
N MET A 62 -9.47 -2.11 0.75
CA MET A 62 -9.82 -2.65 2.06
C MET A 62 -9.55 -4.15 2.18
N ALA A 63 -9.80 -4.92 1.12
CA ALA A 63 -9.44 -6.34 1.09
C ALA A 63 -7.92 -6.53 1.26
N ASN A 64 -7.10 -5.75 0.55
CA ASN A 64 -5.65 -5.82 0.64
C ASN A 64 -5.13 -5.38 2.02
N SER A 65 -5.61 -4.25 2.56
CA SER A 65 -5.19 -3.77 3.88
C SER A 65 -5.53 -4.77 4.97
N ARG A 66 -6.72 -5.37 4.92
CA ARG A 66 -7.15 -6.41 5.85
C ARG A 66 -6.29 -7.68 5.73
N SER A 67 -5.96 -8.09 4.50
CA SER A 67 -5.05 -9.22 4.26
C SER A 67 -3.68 -8.97 4.88
N VAL A 68 -3.11 -7.77 4.73
CA VAL A 68 -1.86 -7.38 5.42
C VAL A 68 -1.99 -7.48 6.93
N GLY A 69 -3.09 -6.99 7.51
CA GLY A 69 -3.38 -7.10 8.93
C GLY A 69 -3.34 -8.56 9.43
N HIS A 70 -3.99 -9.49 8.71
CA HIS A 70 -3.94 -10.92 9.02
C HIS A 70 -2.54 -11.50 8.89
N LEU A 71 -1.84 -11.20 7.80
CA LEU A 71 -0.49 -11.71 7.52
C LEU A 71 0.54 -11.21 8.54
N CYS A 72 0.35 -10.01 9.07
CA CYS A 72 1.20 -9.42 10.10
C CYS A 72 0.75 -9.76 11.54
N GLY A 73 -0.38 -10.45 11.72
CA GLY A 73 -0.93 -10.79 13.04
C GLY A 73 -1.48 -9.59 13.81
N SER A 74 -1.84 -8.50 13.12
CA SER A 74 -2.34 -7.29 13.79
C SER A 74 -3.85 -7.36 14.03
N SER A 75 -4.21 -7.62 15.28
CA SER A 75 -5.60 -7.69 15.75
C SER A 75 -6.32 -6.34 15.56
N TYR A 76 -5.63 -5.25 15.83
CA TYR A 76 -6.15 -3.90 15.66
C TYR A 76 -6.51 -3.60 14.20
N GLU A 77 -5.58 -3.85 13.27
CA GLU A 77 -5.79 -3.64 11.84
C GLU A 77 -6.96 -4.48 11.30
N VAL A 78 -6.99 -5.76 11.66
CA VAL A 78 -8.06 -6.68 11.26
C VAL A 78 -9.42 -6.17 11.74
N HIS A 79 -9.52 -5.72 13.01
CA HIS A 79 -10.77 -5.23 13.57
C HIS A 79 -11.23 -3.93 12.88
N GLN A 80 -10.34 -2.95 12.75
CA GLN A 80 -10.70 -1.68 12.15
C GLN A 80 -11.10 -1.82 10.68
N HIS A 81 -10.30 -2.57 9.91
CA HIS A 81 -10.57 -2.78 8.49
C HIS A 81 -11.80 -3.65 8.22
N ARG A 82 -12.24 -4.50 9.16
CA ARG A 82 -13.52 -5.21 9.04
C ARG A 82 -14.70 -4.23 8.94
N LYS A 83 -14.74 -3.23 9.83
CA LYS A 83 -15.80 -2.22 9.85
C LYS A 83 -15.79 -1.38 8.57
N ILE A 84 -14.59 -0.97 8.15
CA ILE A 84 -14.41 -0.15 6.96
C ILE A 84 -14.77 -0.94 5.70
N ALA A 85 -14.35 -2.21 5.60
CA ALA A 85 -14.65 -3.08 4.48
C ALA A 85 -16.17 -3.24 4.27
N ALA A 86 -16.92 -3.46 5.35
CA ALA A 86 -18.38 -3.51 5.29
C ALA A 86 -18.98 -2.16 4.82
N ALA A 87 -18.45 -1.04 5.32
CA ALA A 87 -18.93 0.30 4.94
C ALA A 87 -18.68 0.65 3.46
N VAL A 88 -17.63 0.09 2.82
CA VAL A 88 -17.36 0.27 1.39
C VAL A 88 -18.03 -0.79 0.51
N GLY A 89 -18.87 -1.68 1.09
CA GLY A 89 -19.70 -2.61 0.36
C GLY A 89 -19.10 -4.00 0.15
N LEU A 90 -18.07 -4.43 0.90
CA LEU A 90 -17.71 -5.84 0.94
C LEU A 90 -18.70 -6.60 1.79
N ASP A 91 -19.20 -7.72 1.27
CA ASP A 91 -20.02 -8.65 2.03
C ASP A 91 -19.19 -9.45 3.06
N ALA A 92 -19.89 -10.11 3.99
CA ALA A 92 -19.25 -10.85 5.08
C ALA A 92 -18.34 -11.99 4.58
N ALA A 93 -18.74 -12.70 3.51
CA ALA A 93 -17.95 -13.81 2.96
C ALA A 93 -16.61 -13.31 2.42
N ARG A 94 -16.62 -12.20 1.68
CA ARG A 94 -15.39 -11.58 1.18
C ARG A 94 -14.53 -11.00 2.31
N ILE A 95 -15.15 -10.38 3.30
CA ILE A 95 -14.42 -9.87 4.48
C ILE A 95 -13.70 -11.02 5.19
N ASP A 96 -14.35 -12.14 5.42
CA ASP A 96 -13.77 -13.30 6.10
C ASP A 96 -12.78 -14.06 5.20
N GLY A 97 -12.99 -14.01 3.88
CA GLY A 97 -12.11 -14.59 2.88
C GLY A 97 -10.70 -14.00 2.87
N THR A 98 -10.52 -12.73 3.30
CA THR A 98 -9.17 -12.11 3.40
C THR A 98 -8.29 -12.71 4.49
N ALA A 99 -8.86 -13.47 5.43
CA ALA A 99 -8.12 -14.20 6.47
C ALA A 99 -7.63 -15.57 6.02
N ARG A 100 -8.11 -16.05 4.87
CA ARG A 100 -7.83 -17.38 4.36
C ARG A 100 -6.65 -17.37 3.39
N ASP A 101 -6.16 -18.57 3.09
CA ASP A 101 -5.24 -18.76 1.97
C ASP A 101 -5.84 -18.16 0.69
N PRO A 102 -5.11 -17.32 -0.06
CA PRO A 102 -5.57 -16.82 -1.35
C PRO A 102 -6.03 -17.89 -2.34
N ALA A 103 -5.55 -19.14 -2.19
CA ALA A 103 -5.98 -20.26 -3.04
C ALA A 103 -7.47 -20.58 -2.92
N VAL A 104 -8.07 -20.32 -1.76
CA VAL A 104 -9.50 -20.55 -1.48
C VAL A 104 -10.33 -19.27 -1.44
N ALA A 105 -9.75 -18.13 -1.77
CA ALA A 105 -10.44 -16.85 -1.75
C ALA A 105 -11.56 -16.78 -2.83
N THR A 106 -11.48 -17.55 -3.91
CA THR A 106 -12.53 -17.68 -4.92
C THR A 106 -13.85 -18.15 -4.32
N ASP A 107 -13.80 -19.06 -3.33
CA ASP A 107 -14.99 -19.56 -2.62
C ASP A 107 -15.68 -18.46 -1.80
N ALA A 108 -14.96 -17.40 -1.48
CA ALA A 108 -15.47 -16.20 -0.81
C ALA A 108 -15.94 -15.11 -1.81
N GLY A 109 -16.03 -15.43 -3.11
CA GLY A 109 -16.52 -14.51 -4.13
C GLY A 109 -15.50 -13.52 -4.68
N TYR A 110 -14.19 -13.78 -4.47
CA TYR A 110 -13.13 -13.02 -5.13
C TYR A 110 -12.92 -13.52 -6.57
N SER A 111 -12.81 -12.61 -7.53
CA SER A 111 -12.44 -12.93 -8.91
C SER A 111 -10.99 -13.43 -8.99
N GLU A 112 -10.65 -14.15 -10.05
CA GLU A 112 -9.27 -14.60 -10.31
C GLU A 112 -8.25 -13.46 -10.27
N LYS A 113 -8.64 -12.29 -10.80
CA LYS A 113 -7.81 -11.06 -10.73
C LYS A 113 -7.56 -10.60 -9.29
N GLU A 114 -8.58 -10.64 -8.44
CA GLU A 114 -8.46 -10.26 -7.04
C GLU A 114 -7.64 -11.28 -6.25
N VAL A 115 -7.85 -12.56 -6.51
CA VAL A 115 -7.03 -13.66 -5.94
C VAL A 115 -5.56 -13.50 -6.31
N LEU A 116 -5.26 -13.14 -7.58
CA LEU A 116 -3.89 -12.88 -8.03
C LEU A 116 -3.25 -11.73 -7.23
N VAL A 117 -4.02 -10.66 -6.98
CA VAL A 117 -3.56 -9.52 -6.16
C VAL A 117 -3.32 -9.94 -4.71
N LEU A 118 -4.22 -10.72 -4.11
CA LEU A 118 -4.04 -11.22 -2.74
C LEU A 118 -2.80 -12.11 -2.60
N ARG A 119 -2.52 -12.99 -3.57
CA ARG A 119 -1.28 -13.78 -3.61
C ARG A 119 -0.03 -12.92 -3.71
N PHE A 120 -0.09 -11.87 -4.50
CA PHE A 120 1.02 -10.92 -4.60
C PHE A 120 1.25 -10.21 -3.27
N VAL A 121 0.18 -9.72 -2.63
CA VAL A 121 0.25 -9.11 -1.28
C VAL A 121 0.87 -10.07 -0.28
N GLU A 122 0.43 -11.34 -0.27
CA GLU A 122 0.98 -12.35 0.64
C GLU A 122 2.48 -12.54 0.45
N GLN A 123 2.96 -12.72 -0.78
CA GLN A 123 4.40 -12.89 -1.04
C GLN A 123 5.20 -11.65 -0.64
N VAL A 124 4.72 -10.44 -0.96
CA VAL A 124 5.40 -9.20 -0.56
C VAL A 124 5.50 -9.09 0.96
N VAL A 125 4.44 -9.43 1.70
CA VAL A 125 4.46 -9.36 3.17
C VAL A 125 5.39 -10.42 3.78
N ARG A 126 5.30 -11.67 3.31
CA ARG A 126 6.03 -12.79 3.91
C ARG A 126 7.50 -12.85 3.49
N GLN A 127 7.79 -12.47 2.25
CA GLN A 127 9.10 -12.67 1.63
C GLN A 127 9.80 -11.34 1.28
N THR A 128 9.16 -10.19 1.52
CA THR A 128 9.61 -8.84 1.12
C THR A 128 9.63 -8.65 -0.41
N ARG A 129 9.70 -9.73 -1.17
CA ARG A 129 9.81 -9.76 -2.63
C ARG A 129 8.87 -10.81 -3.21
N ALA A 130 8.04 -10.41 -4.15
CA ALA A 130 7.23 -11.36 -4.91
C ALA A 130 8.06 -12.06 -6.00
N ASP A 131 7.61 -13.26 -6.37
CA ASP A 131 8.11 -13.97 -7.54
C ASP A 131 8.05 -13.09 -8.79
N PRO A 132 9.11 -13.07 -9.63
CA PRO A 132 9.15 -12.24 -10.84
C PRO A 132 7.97 -12.46 -11.78
N ASP A 133 7.56 -13.71 -12.01
CA ASP A 133 6.43 -14.02 -12.90
C ASP A 133 5.12 -13.52 -12.32
N LEU A 134 4.92 -13.63 -11.02
CA LEU A 134 3.76 -13.08 -10.34
C LEU A 134 3.73 -11.56 -10.41
N ARG A 135 4.88 -10.91 -10.17
CA ARG A 135 5.03 -9.46 -10.31
C ARG A 135 4.67 -8.98 -11.71
N ASP A 136 5.19 -9.63 -12.74
CA ASP A 136 4.97 -9.24 -14.13
C ASP A 136 3.48 -9.43 -14.52
N ARG A 137 2.85 -10.49 -14.03
CA ARG A 137 1.40 -10.67 -14.17
C ARG A 137 0.60 -9.57 -13.47
N ILE A 138 1.00 -9.14 -12.28
CA ILE A 138 0.37 -8.03 -11.57
C ILE A 138 0.51 -6.72 -12.36
N VAL A 139 1.70 -6.42 -12.89
CA VAL A 139 1.92 -5.23 -13.72
C VAL A 139 1.04 -5.27 -14.97
N ASN A 140 0.90 -6.43 -15.62
CA ASN A 140 0.02 -6.59 -16.78
C ASN A 140 -1.46 -6.38 -16.44
N VAL A 141 -1.89 -6.77 -15.25
CA VAL A 141 -3.29 -6.72 -14.79
C VAL A 141 -3.68 -5.35 -14.24
N LEU A 142 -2.78 -4.68 -13.52
CA LEU A 142 -3.04 -3.41 -12.82
C LEU A 142 -2.42 -2.20 -13.50
N GLY A 143 -1.37 -2.39 -14.30
CA GLY A 143 -0.46 -1.33 -14.74
C GLY A 143 0.55 -0.93 -13.67
N LEU A 144 1.58 -0.20 -14.06
CA LEU A 144 2.68 0.20 -13.16
C LEU A 144 2.19 1.11 -12.02
N GLU A 145 1.31 2.08 -12.31
CA GLU A 145 0.80 3.03 -11.33
C GLU A 145 0.10 2.33 -10.16
N GLN A 146 -0.90 1.48 -10.46
CA GLN A 146 -1.62 0.76 -9.40
C GLN A 146 -0.76 -0.31 -8.71
N THR A 147 0.22 -0.89 -9.41
CA THR A 147 1.17 -1.83 -8.79
C THR A 147 2.05 -1.12 -7.77
N MET A 148 2.58 0.06 -8.09
CA MET A 148 3.37 0.85 -7.14
C MET A 148 2.52 1.34 -5.97
N GLU A 149 1.31 1.79 -6.22
CA GLU A 149 0.35 2.17 -5.19
C GLU A 149 0.03 0.99 -4.24
N LEU A 150 -0.15 -0.22 -4.78
CA LEU A 150 -0.35 -1.44 -4.00
C LEU A 150 0.86 -1.76 -3.13
N LEU A 151 2.07 -1.63 -3.64
CA LEU A 151 3.30 -1.86 -2.86
C LEU A 151 3.44 -0.84 -1.72
N VAL A 152 3.14 0.43 -1.97
CA VAL A 152 3.14 1.48 -0.93
C VAL A 152 2.07 1.18 0.12
N LEU A 153 0.87 0.77 -0.29
CA LEU A 153 -0.21 0.38 0.61
C LEU A 153 0.21 -0.79 1.51
N VAL A 154 0.75 -1.86 0.92
CA VAL A 154 1.21 -3.04 1.66
C VAL A 154 2.31 -2.66 2.66
N GLY A 155 3.30 -1.88 2.23
CA GLY A 155 4.38 -1.41 3.10
C GLY A 155 3.87 -0.55 4.25
N THR A 156 2.94 0.35 4.00
CA THR A 156 2.35 1.23 5.01
C THR A 156 1.59 0.44 6.08
N TYR A 157 0.70 -0.48 5.68
CA TYR A 157 -0.05 -1.29 6.65
C TYR A 157 0.83 -2.30 7.37
N ALA A 158 1.85 -2.85 6.72
CA ALA A 158 2.84 -3.71 7.38
C ALA A 158 3.69 -2.93 8.42
N MET A 159 4.00 -1.67 8.17
CA MET A 159 4.63 -0.76 9.13
C MET A 159 3.69 -0.48 10.30
N LEU A 160 2.46 -0.06 10.03
CA LEU A 160 1.47 0.25 11.07
C LEU A 160 1.19 -0.97 11.95
N ALA A 161 1.00 -2.16 11.38
CA ALA A 161 0.82 -3.39 12.13
C ALA A 161 1.95 -3.61 13.14
N ARG A 162 3.20 -3.42 12.74
CA ARG A 162 4.36 -3.55 13.65
C ARG A 162 4.36 -2.53 14.76
N VAL A 163 4.02 -1.27 14.46
CA VAL A 163 3.92 -0.21 15.47
C VAL A 163 2.81 -0.55 16.47
N LEU A 164 1.64 -0.93 15.99
CA LEU A 164 0.46 -1.18 16.81
C LEU A 164 0.65 -2.40 17.72
N GLU A 165 1.16 -3.51 17.21
CA GLU A 165 1.38 -4.72 17.98
C GLU A 165 2.52 -4.55 19.01
N ASN A 166 3.62 -3.87 18.66
CA ASN A 166 4.70 -3.62 19.61
C ASN A 166 4.35 -2.58 20.68
N ALA A 167 3.43 -1.67 20.39
CA ALA A 167 2.92 -0.72 21.38
C ALA A 167 1.75 -1.29 22.20
N GLY A 168 1.22 -2.47 21.83
CA GLY A 168 0.07 -3.09 22.49
C GLY A 168 -1.19 -2.23 22.36
N VAL A 169 -1.44 -1.65 21.18
CA VAL A 169 -2.58 -0.76 20.98
C VAL A 169 -3.89 -1.54 21.03
N GLU A 170 -4.74 -1.22 21.99
CA GLU A 170 -6.03 -1.85 22.17
C GLU A 170 -7.07 -1.36 21.17
N VAL A 171 -7.96 -2.27 20.78
CA VAL A 171 -9.16 -1.92 20.00
C VAL A 171 -10.09 -1.09 20.90
N GLU A 172 -10.71 -0.05 20.32
CA GLU A 172 -11.66 0.80 21.04
C GLU A 172 -12.92 0.01 21.44
N ASP A 173 -13.43 0.24 22.66
CA ASP A 173 -14.60 -0.39 23.27
C ASP A 173 -15.94 -0.02 22.61
N GLY A 174 -16.02 -0.02 21.28
CA GLY A 174 -17.26 0.26 20.56
C GLY A 174 -17.63 1.76 20.47
N SER A 175 -16.90 2.63 21.17
CA SER A 175 -17.10 4.10 21.17
C SER A 175 -16.47 4.80 19.96
N GLY A 176 -16.04 4.04 18.94
CA GLY A 176 -15.56 4.62 17.68
C GLY A 176 -16.69 5.33 16.94
N PRO A 177 -16.36 6.22 15.98
CA PRO A 177 -17.37 6.93 15.22
C PRO A 177 -18.35 5.94 14.60
N PRO A 178 -19.65 6.28 14.56
CA PRO A 178 -20.66 5.43 14.00
C PRO A 178 -20.31 5.09 12.55
N LEU A 179 -20.74 3.92 12.07
CA LEU A 179 -20.52 3.47 10.69
C LEU A 179 -20.94 4.52 9.64
N SER A 180 -21.87 5.41 10.00
CA SER A 180 -22.27 6.56 9.18
C SER A 180 -21.15 7.57 8.95
N GLU A 181 -20.31 7.87 9.93
CA GLU A 181 -19.13 8.73 9.74
C GLU A 181 -18.04 8.03 8.92
N VAL A 182 -17.84 6.75 9.19
CA VAL A 182 -16.94 5.92 8.39
C VAL A 182 -17.46 5.87 6.94
N ALA A 183 -18.75 5.65 6.73
CA ALA A 183 -19.39 5.66 5.42
C ALA A 183 -19.29 7.03 4.74
N GLN A 184 -19.38 8.16 5.46
CA GLN A 184 -19.17 9.49 4.88
C GLN A 184 -17.75 9.72 4.40
N ILE A 185 -16.73 9.31 5.18
CA ILE A 185 -15.33 9.37 4.77
C ILE A 185 -15.13 8.58 3.47
N PHE A 186 -15.82 7.44 3.31
CA PHE A 186 -15.68 6.57 2.14
C PHE A 186 -16.69 6.86 1.01
N SER A 187 -17.83 7.50 1.26
CA SER A 187 -18.76 7.92 0.20
C SER A 187 -18.17 9.04 -0.68
N TRP A 188 -17.38 9.92 -0.09
CA TRP A 188 -16.57 10.87 -0.84
C TRP A 188 -15.53 10.17 -1.73
N GLN A 189 -14.97 9.07 -1.29
CA GLN A 189 -14.05 8.25 -2.07
C GLN A 189 -14.74 7.58 -3.25
N ALA A 190 -15.93 7.01 -3.06
CA ALA A 190 -16.71 6.37 -4.11
C ALA A 190 -17.13 7.38 -5.19
N ALA A 191 -17.57 8.58 -4.80
CA ALA A 191 -17.94 9.65 -5.73
C ALA A 191 -16.72 10.18 -6.50
N GLY A 192 -15.60 10.43 -5.83
CA GLY A 192 -14.35 10.85 -6.46
C GLY A 192 -13.72 9.78 -7.36
N TRP A 193 -13.92 8.51 -7.05
CA TRP A 193 -13.47 7.40 -7.88
C TRP A 193 -14.33 7.23 -9.14
N GLN A 194 -15.65 7.36 -9.03
CA GLN A 194 -16.58 7.34 -10.18
C GLN A 194 -16.31 8.50 -11.16
N SER A 195 -16.08 9.69 -10.64
CA SER A 195 -15.74 10.86 -11.45
C SER A 195 -14.40 10.68 -12.21
N ARG A 196 -13.39 10.08 -11.59
CA ARG A 196 -12.10 9.77 -12.24
C ARG A 196 -12.19 8.65 -13.28
N ARG A 197 -13.11 7.69 -13.13
CA ARG A 197 -13.38 6.68 -14.17
C ARG A 197 -13.99 7.29 -15.42
N SER A 198 -14.94 8.19 -15.26
CA SER A 198 -15.61 8.84 -16.38
C SER A 198 -14.64 9.69 -17.22
N THR A 199 -13.61 10.29 -16.61
CA THR A 199 -12.57 11.05 -17.33
C THR A 199 -11.48 10.18 -17.94
N ALA A 200 -11.30 8.93 -17.49
CA ALA A 200 -10.30 8.00 -18.01
C ALA A 200 -10.82 7.09 -19.14
N GLU A 201 -12.15 7.02 -19.32
CA GLU A 201 -12.80 6.24 -20.39
C GLU A 201 -13.07 7.05 -21.68
N GLU A 202 -12.62 8.29 -21.79
CA GLU A 202 -12.56 8.93 -23.11
C GLU A 202 -11.51 8.19 -23.97
N PRO A 203 -11.92 7.59 -25.11
CA PRO A 203 -10.97 6.91 -25.99
C PRO A 203 -9.99 7.97 -26.49
N ALA A 204 -8.69 7.67 -26.36
CA ALA A 204 -7.65 8.43 -27.00
C ALA A 204 -7.94 8.45 -28.52
N THR A 205 -8.61 9.51 -28.98
CA THR A 205 -8.71 9.81 -30.40
C THR A 205 -7.31 9.86 -30.94
N THR A 206 -7.03 8.97 -31.86
CA THR A 206 -5.86 8.81 -32.72
C THR A 206 -5.06 10.11 -32.86
N ARG A 207 -4.08 10.34 -32.03
CA ARG A 207 -3.00 11.26 -32.36
C ARG A 207 -2.11 10.52 -33.33
N GLY A 208 -2.06 11.05 -34.55
CA GLY A 208 -1.23 10.54 -35.64
C GLY A 208 0.22 10.32 -35.16
N SER A 209 0.78 9.21 -35.58
CA SER A 209 2.17 8.85 -35.32
C SER A 209 3.08 10.02 -35.70
N PRO A 210 4.05 10.39 -34.84
CA PRO A 210 5.05 11.39 -35.25
C PRO A 210 5.85 10.86 -36.41
N PRO A 211 6.24 11.72 -37.39
CA PRO A 211 7.05 11.30 -38.54
C PRO A 211 8.40 10.77 -38.06
N ALA A 212 8.84 9.68 -38.68
CA ALA A 212 10.12 9.05 -38.42
C ALA A 212 11.28 10.05 -38.59
N PRO A 213 12.29 10.04 -37.69
CA PRO A 213 13.44 10.93 -37.84
C PRO A 213 14.24 10.56 -39.08
N SER A 214 14.48 11.58 -39.94
CA SER A 214 15.30 11.47 -41.12
C SER A 214 16.71 10.99 -40.75
N ARG A 215 17.18 9.94 -41.40
CA ARG A 215 18.55 9.42 -41.30
C ARG A 215 19.54 10.52 -41.70
N ARG A 216 20.20 11.13 -40.73
CA ARG A 216 21.41 11.91 -40.97
C ARG A 216 22.58 10.91 -41.14
N SER A 217 23.26 11.02 -42.29
CA SER A 217 24.46 10.26 -42.64
C SER A 217 25.56 10.46 -41.56
N ALA A 218 26.08 9.36 -41.08
CA ALA A 218 27.20 9.36 -40.11
C ALA A 218 28.52 9.75 -40.85
N PRO A 219 29.42 10.51 -40.21
CA PRO A 219 30.75 10.78 -40.74
C PRO A 219 31.66 9.55 -40.63
N PRO A 220 32.70 9.43 -41.50
CA PRO A 220 33.56 8.25 -41.56
C PRO A 220 34.40 8.07 -40.29
N ARG A 221 34.49 6.84 -39.82
CA ARG A 221 35.34 6.44 -38.67
C ARG A 221 36.82 6.63 -39.05
N ARG A 222 37.53 7.45 -38.24
CA ARG A 222 39.01 7.49 -38.25
C ARG A 222 39.54 6.24 -37.52
N SER A 223 40.41 5.49 -38.24
CA SER A 223 41.25 4.43 -37.71
C SER A 223 42.19 5.00 -36.62
N ALA A 224 42.13 4.48 -35.40
CA ALA A 224 43.12 4.72 -34.37
C ALA A 224 43.79 3.39 -34.01
N ALA A 225 45.12 3.41 -34.11
CA ALA A 225 46.05 2.33 -33.86
C ALA A 225 45.97 1.84 -32.38
N ALA A 226 46.19 0.54 -32.22
CA ALA A 226 46.35 -0.09 -30.93
C ALA A 226 47.67 0.27 -30.22
N PRO A 227 47.74 0.45 -28.94
CA PRO A 227 48.98 0.30 -28.15
C PRO A 227 49.03 -1.06 -27.47
N ASN A 228 50.21 -1.64 -27.56
CA ASN A 228 50.66 -2.85 -26.94
C ASN A 228 50.69 -2.76 -25.40
N GLY A 229 50.42 -3.89 -24.75
CA GLY A 229 51.16 -4.39 -23.60
C GLY A 229 50.68 -3.89 -22.23
N ALA A 230 49.95 -4.70 -21.49
CA ALA A 230 49.99 -4.70 -20.04
C ALA A 230 49.84 -6.11 -19.50
N ALA A 231 50.75 -6.44 -18.62
CA ALA A 231 51.02 -7.77 -18.02
C ALA A 231 49.89 -8.25 -17.09
N SER A 232 49.73 -9.58 -17.03
CA SER A 232 48.85 -10.29 -16.10
C SER A 232 49.34 -10.19 -14.65
N PRO A 233 48.46 -10.08 -13.65
CA PRO A 233 48.83 -10.16 -12.24
C PRO A 233 49.00 -11.63 -11.80
N PRO A 234 49.87 -11.91 -10.77
CA PRO A 234 50.13 -13.25 -10.25
C PRO A 234 48.99 -13.77 -9.34
N PRO A 235 48.89 -15.08 -9.12
CA PRO A 235 47.86 -15.73 -8.30
C PRO A 235 48.09 -15.51 -6.79
N PRO A 236 47.03 -15.57 -5.95
CA PRO A 236 47.17 -15.40 -4.51
C PRO A 236 47.77 -16.64 -3.84
N SER A 237 48.72 -16.40 -2.93
CA SER A 237 49.36 -17.42 -2.09
C SER A 237 48.43 -18.01 -1.04
N ARG A 238 48.33 -19.33 -0.95
CA ARG A 238 47.74 -20.07 0.16
C ARG A 238 48.61 -19.91 1.41
N ARG A 239 48.05 -19.42 2.50
CA ARG A 239 48.62 -19.60 3.85
C ARG A 239 47.90 -20.72 4.57
N ARG A 240 48.71 -21.55 5.20
CA ARG A 240 48.31 -22.64 6.12
C ARG A 240 47.70 -22.06 7.40
#